data_d4c92534015e4f2b9c79a2f84b1523b1
#
_entry.id   d4c92534015e4f2b9c79a2f84b1523b1
#
_cell.length_a   1.000
_cell.length_b   1.000
_cell.length_c   1.000
_cell.angle_alpha   90.00
_cell.angle_beta   90.00
_cell.angle_gamma   90.00
#
_symmetry.space_group_name_H-M   'P 1'
#
loop_
_entity.id
_entity.type
_entity.pdbx_description
1 polymer ?
#
loop_
_entity_poly.entity_id
_entity_poly.type
_entity_poly.pdbx_seq_one_letter_code
_entity_poly.pdbx_strand_id
1 'polypeptide(L)'
;MVSSTSITSDASGPKKYSREIVLLTTLLLLLLSVVFTAFAARMYHKKYHVLADEWFARGEQDFHSGNATAALADYRNALLYSPGNTNFQFHLAQALAGTGRDDEARAYLVILLSDSPGSGQINLELARIAAHAGPKAMPEALRYYHAAIYGVWDTDPIAMRWRIRKEFCEYLLNNDAMNQAEAEIIALADNTSAEDIPGQKMAGNLLLRARMWSRALQEFQTLLSHDPRDPDVLAGVATAAFELGQYSKAEECLNRLPRETLSAPDLARMREVSKKVVSLNPFAPGLSTDQKAKRTATAMALAQARATACERQTDDPPSGNHVTSGLESALAQSNQNASDWTERNLRRHPDRVEKAMSSVFEMEDAAAERCGEPQGADYALWLIGRSRGGNSR
;
A
#
# COMPACT_ATOMS: atom_id res chain seq x y z
N MET A 1 79.80 -80.83 68.00
CA MET A 1 78.74 -81.30 67.09
C MET A 1 77.58 -80.37 67.20
N VAL A 2 77.49 -79.46 66.32
CA VAL A 2 76.40 -78.49 66.33
C VAL A 2 75.85 -78.48 64.87
N SER A 3 74.65 -78.85 64.71
CA SER A 3 73.95 -78.78 63.44
C SER A 3 73.40 -77.45 63.20
N SER A 4 73.79 -76.86 62.10
CA SER A 4 73.21 -75.57 61.63
C SER A 4 72.05 -75.85 60.70
N THR A 5 70.87 -75.44 61.10
CA THR A 5 69.65 -75.48 60.28
C THR A 5 69.57 -74.14 59.53
N SER A 6 69.70 -74.18 58.24
CA SER A 6 69.45 -73.02 57.34
C SER A 6 67.99 -72.83 57.10
N ILE A 7 67.47 -71.68 57.46
CA ILE A 7 66.09 -71.25 57.12
C ILE A 7 66.18 -70.52 55.78
N THR A 8 65.65 -71.11 54.76
CA THR A 8 65.42 -70.46 53.47
C THR A 8 64.20 -69.57 53.59
N SER A 9 64.32 -68.28 53.56
CA SER A 9 63.23 -67.30 53.42
C SER A 9 62.82 -67.28 51.98
N ASP A 10 61.62 -67.79 51.76
CA ASP A 10 60.94 -67.70 50.48
C ASP A 10 60.44 -66.28 50.31
N ALA A 11 61.13 -65.44 49.54
CA ALA A 11 60.73 -64.09 49.17
C ALA A 11 59.83 -64.17 47.95
N SER A 12 58.53 -64.39 48.20
CA SER A 12 57.49 -64.26 47.19
C SER A 12 57.48 -62.81 46.65
N GLY A 13 57.98 -62.64 45.42
CA GLY A 13 57.99 -61.37 44.76
C GLY A 13 56.56 -60.76 44.59
N PRO A 14 56.39 -59.45 44.75
CA PRO A 14 55.14 -58.81 44.67
C PRO A 14 54.65 -58.78 43.23
N LYS A 15 53.80 -59.67 42.90
CA LYS A 15 52.51 -59.47 42.28
C LYS A 15 52.51 -58.54 41.06
N LYS A 16 52.70 -59.13 39.88
CA LYS A 16 52.33 -58.54 38.56
C LYS A 16 50.96 -57.99 38.55
N TYR A 17 49.99 -58.57 39.28
CA TYR A 17 48.64 -58.15 39.46
C TYR A 17 48.45 -56.77 40.10
N SER A 18 49.35 -56.27 40.91
CA SER A 18 49.22 -54.97 41.55
C SER A 18 49.39 -53.80 40.54
N ARG A 19 50.26 -53.95 39.56
CA ARG A 19 50.42 -52.95 38.48
C ARG A 19 49.26 -52.90 37.56
N GLU A 20 48.68 -54.02 37.15
CA GLU A 20 47.51 -54.13 36.31
C GLU A 20 46.28 -53.57 37.00
N ILE A 21 46.10 -53.84 38.28
CA ILE A 21 44.97 -53.26 39.08
C ILE A 21 45.14 -51.74 39.21
N VAL A 22 46.33 -51.23 39.43
CA VAL A 22 46.58 -49.80 39.48
C VAL A 22 46.32 -49.15 38.14
N LEU A 23 46.74 -49.75 37.04
CA LEU A 23 46.44 -49.26 35.69
C LEU A 23 44.90 -49.29 35.36
N LEU A 24 44.21 -50.35 35.75
CA LEU A 24 42.76 -50.47 35.56
C LEU A 24 42.00 -49.45 36.44
N THR A 25 42.41 -49.26 37.69
CA THR A 25 41.79 -48.24 38.58
C THR A 25 42.04 -46.82 38.12
N THR A 26 43.24 -46.47 37.63
CA THR A 26 43.53 -45.16 37.04
C THR A 26 42.77 -44.93 35.75
N LEU A 27 42.64 -45.93 34.88
CA LEU A 27 41.84 -45.87 33.67
C LEU A 27 40.34 -45.65 34.00
N LEU A 28 39.81 -46.42 34.97
CA LEU A 28 38.44 -46.28 35.45
C LEU A 28 38.15 -44.88 36.01
N LEU A 29 39.08 -44.33 36.84
CA LEU A 29 38.98 -42.98 37.38
C LEU A 29 39.02 -41.92 36.30
N LEU A 30 39.87 -42.06 35.29
CA LEU A 30 39.88 -41.18 34.11
C LEU A 30 38.58 -41.23 33.35
N LEU A 31 38.04 -42.45 33.13
CA LEU A 31 36.76 -42.61 32.42
C LEU A 31 35.60 -41.99 33.21
N LEU A 32 35.58 -42.20 34.53
CA LEU A 32 34.59 -41.58 35.44
C LEU A 32 34.71 -40.06 35.45
N SER A 33 35.93 -39.49 35.41
CA SER A 33 36.14 -38.06 35.34
C SER A 33 35.63 -37.47 34.01
N VAL A 34 35.84 -38.15 32.90
CA VAL A 34 35.30 -37.73 31.57
C VAL A 34 33.80 -37.81 31.57
N VAL A 35 33.19 -38.88 32.10
CA VAL A 35 31.74 -38.98 32.22
C VAL A 35 31.14 -37.90 33.12
N PHE A 36 31.79 -37.67 34.27
CA PHE A 36 31.37 -36.61 35.20
C PHE A 36 31.45 -35.20 34.57
N THR A 37 32.55 -34.89 33.91
CA THR A 37 32.71 -33.61 33.22
C THR A 37 31.71 -33.45 32.07
N ALA A 38 31.47 -34.51 31.30
CA ALA A 38 30.45 -34.49 30.24
C ALA A 38 29.02 -34.31 30.81
N PHE A 39 28.73 -34.96 31.94
CA PHE A 39 27.46 -34.80 32.64
C PHE A 39 27.31 -33.38 33.23
N ALA A 40 28.32 -32.87 33.89
CA ALA A 40 28.31 -31.52 34.43
C ALA A 40 28.19 -30.46 33.32
N ALA A 41 28.91 -30.64 32.21
CA ALA A 41 28.78 -29.77 31.03
C ALA A 41 27.36 -29.78 30.46
N ARG A 42 26.74 -30.96 30.32
CA ARG A 42 25.34 -31.06 29.87
C ARG A 42 24.35 -30.37 30.80
N MET A 43 24.51 -30.55 32.13
CA MET A 43 23.65 -29.88 33.12
C MET A 43 23.83 -28.37 33.08
N TYR A 44 25.07 -27.91 32.92
CA TYR A 44 25.41 -26.49 32.79
C TYR A 44 24.80 -25.89 31.53
N HIS A 45 25.00 -26.54 30.37
CA HIS A 45 24.40 -26.09 29.11
C HIS A 45 22.85 -26.06 29.18
N LYS A 46 22.26 -27.09 29.75
CA LYS A 46 20.77 -27.12 29.90
C LYS A 46 20.29 -25.97 30.76
N LYS A 47 20.94 -25.63 31.87
CA LYS A 47 20.57 -24.49 32.71
C LYS A 47 20.70 -23.15 31.97
N TYR A 48 21.74 -22.99 31.14
CA TYR A 48 21.97 -21.79 30.36
C TYR A 48 20.92 -21.64 29.26
N HIS A 49 20.51 -22.71 28.58
CA HIS A 49 19.44 -22.67 27.61
C HIS A 49 18.11 -22.25 28.25
N VAL A 50 17.75 -22.80 29.41
CA VAL A 50 16.52 -22.42 30.11
C VAL A 50 16.53 -20.91 30.47
N LEU A 51 17.65 -20.42 30.98
CA LEU A 51 17.75 -18.97 31.29
C LEU A 51 17.70 -18.10 30.03
N ALA A 52 18.29 -18.55 28.92
CA ALA A 52 18.20 -17.86 27.65
C ALA A 52 16.75 -17.75 27.17
N ASP A 53 16.01 -18.87 27.23
CA ASP A 53 14.60 -18.94 26.82
C ASP A 53 13.70 -18.09 27.73
N GLU A 54 13.98 -18.04 29.05
CA GLU A 54 13.25 -17.18 29.99
C GLU A 54 13.43 -15.68 29.65
N TRP A 55 14.68 -15.25 29.38
CA TRP A 55 14.96 -13.88 28.98
C TRP A 55 14.33 -13.57 27.61
N PHE A 56 14.41 -14.49 26.67
CA PHE A 56 13.80 -14.34 25.35
C PHE A 56 12.27 -14.19 25.46
N ALA A 57 11.59 -15.06 26.23
CA ALA A 57 10.15 -15.00 26.43
C ALA A 57 9.71 -13.67 27.07
N ARG A 58 10.50 -13.10 28.00
CA ARG A 58 10.25 -11.78 28.56
C ARG A 58 10.40 -10.69 27.49
N GLY A 59 11.48 -10.76 26.69
CA GLY A 59 11.68 -9.84 25.57
C GLY A 59 10.54 -9.87 24.56
N GLU A 60 9.99 -11.04 24.24
CA GLU A 60 8.80 -11.19 23.39
C GLU A 60 7.58 -10.49 24.00
N GLN A 61 7.34 -10.67 25.30
CA GLN A 61 6.24 -10.00 25.99
C GLN A 61 6.38 -8.47 25.95
N ASP A 62 7.58 -7.95 26.22
CA ASP A 62 7.87 -6.53 26.18
C ASP A 62 7.74 -5.96 24.75
N PHE A 63 8.25 -6.69 23.76
CA PHE A 63 8.16 -6.29 22.36
C PHE A 63 6.69 -6.22 21.88
N HIS A 64 5.87 -7.22 22.21
CA HIS A 64 4.45 -7.23 21.89
C HIS A 64 3.64 -6.14 22.62
N SER A 65 4.11 -5.71 23.79
CA SER A 65 3.49 -4.58 24.53
C SER A 65 3.94 -3.21 23.99
N GLY A 66 4.79 -3.17 22.95
CA GLY A 66 5.32 -1.93 22.36
C GLY A 66 6.54 -1.37 23.09
N ASN A 67 7.10 -2.07 24.08
CA ASN A 67 8.26 -1.64 24.85
C ASN A 67 9.56 -2.18 24.22
N ALA A 68 9.90 -1.70 23.02
CA ALA A 68 11.09 -2.14 22.29
C ALA A 68 12.40 -1.95 23.08
N THR A 69 12.46 -0.94 23.96
CA THR A 69 13.67 -0.69 24.77
C THR A 69 13.88 -1.76 25.84
N ALA A 70 12.83 -2.21 26.53
CA ALA A 70 12.94 -3.31 27.47
C ALA A 70 13.22 -4.63 26.75
N ALA A 71 12.51 -4.92 25.65
CA ALA A 71 12.75 -6.08 24.81
C ALA A 71 14.22 -6.17 24.35
N LEU A 72 14.81 -5.05 23.94
CA LEU A 72 16.23 -4.97 23.55
C LEU A 72 17.18 -5.42 24.67
N ALA A 73 16.91 -5.02 25.92
CA ALA A 73 17.71 -5.44 27.07
C ALA A 73 17.57 -6.94 27.33
N ASP A 74 16.35 -7.46 27.24
CA ASP A 74 16.04 -8.86 27.51
C ASP A 74 16.60 -9.79 26.43
N TYR A 75 16.52 -9.42 25.15
CA TYR A 75 17.14 -10.18 24.06
C TYR A 75 18.67 -10.19 24.16
N ARG A 76 19.30 -9.08 24.62
CA ARG A 76 20.74 -9.08 24.92
C ARG A 76 21.09 -10.04 26.05
N ASN A 77 20.25 -10.07 27.09
CA ASN A 77 20.44 -11.04 28.18
C ASN A 77 20.30 -12.49 27.69
N ALA A 78 19.29 -12.77 26.83
CA ALA A 78 19.14 -14.09 26.22
C ALA A 78 20.41 -14.51 25.44
N LEU A 79 21.00 -13.58 24.68
CA LEU A 79 22.22 -13.82 23.90
C LEU A 79 23.47 -13.98 24.76
N LEU A 80 23.53 -13.45 26.00
CA LEU A 80 24.61 -13.74 26.92
C LEU A 80 24.68 -15.24 27.27
N TYR A 81 23.51 -15.91 27.34
CA TYR A 81 23.41 -17.32 27.64
C TYR A 81 23.42 -18.23 26.41
N SER A 82 23.07 -17.71 25.24
CA SER A 82 23.03 -18.43 23.95
C SER A 82 23.49 -17.55 22.79
N PRO A 83 24.81 -17.20 22.69
CA PRO A 83 25.30 -16.21 21.74
C PRO A 83 25.11 -16.57 20.27
N GLY A 84 25.08 -17.87 19.95
CA GLY A 84 24.91 -18.37 18.57
C GLY A 84 23.47 -18.57 18.14
N ASN A 85 22.46 -18.20 18.95
CA ASN A 85 21.07 -18.42 18.60
C ASN A 85 20.61 -17.36 17.59
N THR A 86 20.44 -17.77 16.34
CA THR A 86 20.03 -16.90 15.21
C THR A 86 18.63 -16.32 15.39
N ASN A 87 17.73 -17.06 16.06
CA ASN A 87 16.38 -16.54 16.37
C ASN A 87 16.46 -15.37 17.35
N PHE A 88 17.27 -15.48 18.40
CA PHE A 88 17.46 -14.38 19.36
C PHE A 88 18.14 -13.16 18.71
N GLN A 89 19.10 -13.40 17.82
CA GLN A 89 19.74 -12.32 17.05
C GLN A 89 18.76 -11.61 16.12
N PHE A 90 17.84 -12.34 15.52
CA PHE A 90 16.80 -11.76 14.66
C PHE A 90 15.86 -10.86 15.47
N HIS A 91 15.33 -11.33 16.61
CA HIS A 91 14.45 -10.53 17.48
C HIS A 91 15.18 -9.34 18.13
N LEU A 92 16.48 -9.49 18.44
CA LEU A 92 17.32 -8.36 18.83
C LEU A 92 17.39 -7.30 17.73
N ALA A 93 17.55 -7.71 16.48
CA ALA A 93 17.57 -6.79 15.35
C ALA A 93 16.22 -6.07 15.16
N GLN A 94 15.11 -6.77 15.34
CA GLN A 94 13.77 -6.15 15.32
C GLN A 94 13.62 -5.11 16.44
N ALA A 95 14.05 -5.41 17.66
CA ALA A 95 14.00 -4.46 18.77
C ALA A 95 14.93 -3.25 18.54
N LEU A 96 16.10 -3.47 17.94
CA LEU A 96 17.00 -2.37 17.52
C LEU A 96 16.31 -1.45 16.51
N ALA A 97 15.70 -2.00 15.48
CA ALA A 97 14.93 -1.22 14.49
C ALA A 97 13.76 -0.48 15.17
N GLY A 98 13.03 -1.14 16.06
CA GLY A 98 11.93 -0.54 16.83
C GLY A 98 12.37 0.61 17.77
N THR A 99 13.66 0.71 18.09
CA THR A 99 14.25 1.83 18.87
C THR A 99 14.98 2.86 17.99
N GLY A 100 14.89 2.76 16.64
CA GLY A 100 15.53 3.66 15.69
C GLY A 100 17.05 3.42 15.53
N ARG A 101 17.56 2.27 15.97
CA ARG A 101 18.97 1.88 15.82
C ARG A 101 19.16 1.06 14.54
N ASP A 102 18.75 1.62 13.41
CA ASP A 102 18.63 0.94 12.12
C ASP A 102 19.97 0.39 11.60
N ASP A 103 21.07 1.10 11.79
CA ASP A 103 22.40 0.64 11.35
C ASP A 103 22.85 -0.64 12.09
N GLU A 104 22.58 -0.70 13.40
CA GLU A 104 22.91 -1.88 14.19
C GLU A 104 21.99 -3.06 13.85
N ALA A 105 20.70 -2.80 13.70
CA ALA A 105 19.73 -3.80 13.25
C ALA A 105 20.14 -4.39 11.90
N ARG A 106 20.49 -3.53 10.95
CA ARG A 106 21.00 -3.93 9.63
C ARG A 106 22.23 -4.82 9.72
N ALA A 107 23.19 -4.49 10.59
CA ALA A 107 24.39 -5.27 10.73
C ALA A 107 24.10 -6.73 11.17
N TYR A 108 23.20 -6.92 12.15
CA TYR A 108 22.75 -8.26 12.54
C TYR A 108 22.00 -8.97 11.40
N LEU A 109 21.08 -8.29 10.75
CA LEU A 109 20.24 -8.89 9.68
C LEU A 109 21.07 -9.31 8.46
N VAL A 110 22.08 -8.53 8.07
CA VAL A 110 22.97 -8.88 6.95
C VAL A 110 23.78 -10.15 7.25
N ILE A 111 24.25 -10.32 8.49
CA ILE A 111 24.93 -11.55 8.92
C ILE A 111 23.96 -12.73 8.84
N LEU A 112 22.76 -12.60 9.39
CA LEU A 112 21.73 -13.64 9.34
C LEU A 112 21.30 -13.97 7.91
N LEU A 113 21.24 -12.96 7.04
CA LEU A 113 20.92 -13.15 5.63
C LEU A 113 22.01 -13.94 4.89
N SER A 114 23.28 -13.79 5.27
CA SER A 114 24.37 -14.59 4.68
C SER A 114 24.21 -16.09 4.95
N ASP A 115 23.68 -16.44 6.12
CA ASP A 115 23.41 -17.82 6.51
C ASP A 115 22.09 -18.36 5.92
N SER A 116 21.12 -17.48 5.68
CA SER A 116 19.79 -17.81 5.17
C SER A 116 19.33 -16.83 4.08
N PRO A 117 19.93 -16.84 2.88
CA PRO A 117 19.66 -15.85 1.83
C PRO A 117 18.21 -15.82 1.33
N GLY A 118 17.51 -16.94 1.46
CA GLY A 118 16.09 -17.07 1.04
C GLY A 118 15.08 -16.71 2.12
N SER A 119 15.50 -16.29 3.31
CA SER A 119 14.56 -15.98 4.40
C SER A 119 13.69 -14.77 4.08
N GLY A 120 12.37 -14.99 3.95
CA GLY A 120 11.39 -13.92 3.75
C GLY A 120 11.37 -12.94 4.92
N GLN A 121 11.50 -13.45 6.13
CA GLN A 121 11.46 -12.69 7.38
C GLN A 121 12.61 -11.68 7.49
N ILE A 122 13.85 -12.14 7.23
CA ILE A 122 15.04 -11.30 7.30
C ILE A 122 14.99 -10.22 6.21
N ASN A 123 14.60 -10.63 4.99
CA ASN A 123 14.46 -9.68 3.88
C ASN A 123 13.38 -8.62 4.16
N LEU A 124 12.27 -8.98 4.81
CA LEU A 124 11.22 -8.02 5.17
C LEU A 124 11.73 -6.95 6.15
N GLU A 125 12.46 -7.36 7.18
CA GLU A 125 13.02 -6.38 8.15
C GLU A 125 14.05 -5.46 7.49
N LEU A 126 14.90 -5.99 6.61
CA LEU A 126 15.82 -5.16 5.82
C LEU A 126 15.09 -4.21 4.88
N ALA A 127 13.96 -4.64 4.28
CA ALA A 127 13.11 -3.79 3.45
C ALA A 127 12.54 -2.61 4.25
N ARG A 128 12.05 -2.86 5.46
CA ARG A 128 11.49 -1.84 6.37
C ARG A 128 12.55 -0.83 6.80
N ILE A 129 13.73 -1.31 7.18
CA ILE A 129 14.86 -0.44 7.53
C ILE A 129 15.27 0.44 6.34
N ALA A 130 15.37 -0.13 5.15
CA ALA A 130 15.67 0.63 3.94
C ALA A 130 14.56 1.63 3.59
N ALA A 131 13.29 1.27 3.79
CA ALA A 131 12.16 2.15 3.58
C ALA A 131 12.16 3.36 4.53
N HIS A 132 12.55 3.17 5.79
CA HIS A 132 12.70 4.25 6.77
C HIS A 132 13.89 5.18 6.47
N ALA A 133 14.94 4.68 5.82
CA ALA A 133 16.12 5.47 5.47
C ALA A 133 15.85 6.55 4.37
N GLY A 134 14.64 6.57 3.81
CA GLY A 134 14.16 7.59 2.89
C GLY A 134 14.42 7.32 1.40
N PRO A 135 14.13 8.29 0.52
CA PRO A 135 14.06 8.06 -0.93
C PRO A 135 15.37 7.56 -1.57
N LYS A 136 16.52 7.91 -1.01
CA LYS A 136 17.82 7.45 -1.54
C LYS A 136 18.03 5.94 -1.38
N ALA A 137 17.40 5.34 -0.38
CA ALA A 137 17.47 3.91 -0.12
C ALA A 137 16.35 3.11 -0.83
N MET A 138 15.49 3.79 -1.61
CA MET A 138 14.41 3.13 -2.34
C MET A 138 14.86 1.93 -3.18
N PRO A 139 15.94 1.98 -3.98
CA PRO A 139 16.36 0.82 -4.75
C PRO A 139 16.70 -0.40 -3.87
N GLU A 140 17.21 -0.16 -2.67
CA GLU A 140 17.51 -1.20 -1.70
C GLU A 140 16.21 -1.76 -1.08
N ALA A 141 15.27 -0.89 -0.69
CA ALA A 141 13.95 -1.28 -0.19
C ALA A 141 13.20 -2.15 -1.22
N LEU A 142 13.16 -1.74 -2.48
CA LEU A 142 12.55 -2.49 -3.59
C LEU A 142 13.12 -3.91 -3.66
N ARG A 143 14.45 -4.04 -3.66
CA ARG A 143 15.14 -5.33 -3.74
C ARG A 143 14.75 -6.25 -2.59
N TYR A 144 14.75 -5.73 -1.37
CA TYR A 144 14.42 -6.51 -0.18
C TYR A 144 12.92 -6.85 -0.09
N TYR A 145 12.00 -5.94 -0.48
CA TYR A 145 10.58 -6.27 -0.56
C TYR A 145 10.32 -7.40 -1.54
N HIS A 146 10.91 -7.37 -2.74
CA HIS A 146 10.79 -8.48 -3.69
C HIS A 146 11.38 -9.77 -3.12
N ALA A 147 12.54 -9.72 -2.49
CA ALA A 147 13.13 -10.90 -1.86
C ALA A 147 12.25 -11.45 -0.71
N ALA A 148 11.55 -10.59 0.03
CA ALA A 148 10.60 -11.01 1.07
C ALA A 148 9.33 -11.64 0.49
N ILE A 149 8.74 -11.06 -0.57
CA ILE A 149 7.54 -11.57 -1.24
C ILE A 149 7.77 -12.98 -1.78
N TYR A 150 8.93 -13.23 -2.39
CA TYR A 150 9.25 -14.53 -3.00
C TYR A 150 10.10 -15.44 -2.10
N GLY A 151 10.41 -14.99 -0.88
CA GLY A 151 11.21 -15.72 0.10
C GLY A 151 10.49 -16.92 0.71
N VAL A 152 11.27 -17.67 1.50
CA VAL A 152 10.76 -18.81 2.30
C VAL A 152 10.16 -18.28 3.60
N TRP A 153 8.96 -18.77 3.92
CA TRP A 153 8.21 -18.44 5.13
C TRP A 153 7.83 -19.74 5.85
N ASP A 154 8.04 -19.79 7.15
CA ASP A 154 7.76 -20.98 7.96
C ASP A 154 6.26 -21.18 8.19
N THR A 155 5.48 -20.10 8.17
CA THR A 155 4.03 -20.13 8.41
C THR A 155 3.30 -19.42 7.29
N ASP A 156 2.23 -20.01 6.78
CA ASP A 156 1.30 -19.47 5.77
C ASP A 156 1.96 -18.56 4.71
N PRO A 157 2.75 -19.14 3.78
CA PRO A 157 3.46 -18.35 2.77
C PRO A 157 2.54 -17.51 1.89
N ILE A 158 1.29 -17.93 1.67
CA ILE A 158 0.32 -17.25 0.81
C ILE A 158 -0.14 -15.95 1.49
N ALA A 159 -0.60 -16.06 2.74
CA ALA A 159 -1.03 -14.90 3.51
C ALA A 159 0.11 -13.91 3.76
N MET A 160 1.34 -14.44 4.00
CA MET A 160 2.51 -13.57 4.18
C MET A 160 2.86 -12.80 2.90
N ARG A 161 2.87 -13.45 1.73
CA ARG A 161 3.09 -12.79 0.44
C ARG A 161 2.08 -11.68 0.18
N TRP A 162 0.80 -11.95 0.45
CA TRP A 162 -0.25 -10.95 0.28
C TRP A 162 -0.03 -9.75 1.20
N ARG A 163 0.25 -10.00 2.49
CA ARG A 163 0.49 -8.95 3.48
C ARG A 163 1.69 -8.07 3.12
N ILE A 164 2.79 -8.69 2.70
CA ILE A 164 4.02 -7.96 2.34
C ILE A 164 3.81 -7.17 1.06
N ARG A 165 3.13 -7.76 0.05
CA ARG A 165 2.84 -7.04 -1.19
C ARG A 165 1.94 -5.85 -0.94
N LYS A 166 0.96 -5.96 -0.03
CA LYS A 166 0.15 -4.82 0.41
C LYS A 166 1.02 -3.72 1.03
N GLU A 167 1.87 -4.07 2.01
CA GLU A 167 2.81 -3.11 2.64
C GLU A 167 3.72 -2.44 1.60
N PHE A 168 4.21 -3.21 0.65
CA PHE A 168 5.04 -2.72 -0.44
C PHE A 168 4.29 -1.76 -1.38
N CYS A 169 3.05 -2.08 -1.76
CA CYS A 169 2.20 -1.17 -2.54
C CYS A 169 1.97 0.16 -1.81
N GLU A 170 1.68 0.11 -0.52
CA GLU A 170 1.52 1.30 0.31
C GLU A 170 2.80 2.15 0.37
N TYR A 171 3.96 1.51 0.53
CA TYR A 171 5.26 2.18 0.49
C TYR A 171 5.51 2.87 -0.85
N LEU A 172 5.24 2.19 -1.97
CA LEU A 172 5.42 2.73 -3.32
C LEU A 172 4.51 3.95 -3.57
N LEU A 173 3.23 3.85 -3.20
CA LEU A 173 2.27 4.93 -3.34
C LEU A 173 2.62 6.15 -2.48
N ASN A 174 3.11 5.93 -1.26
CA ASN A 174 3.52 7.00 -0.35
C ASN A 174 4.81 7.73 -0.81
N ASN A 175 5.57 7.12 -1.71
CA ASN A 175 6.79 7.69 -2.30
C ASN A 175 6.61 8.09 -3.78
N ASP A 176 5.37 8.24 -4.26
CA ASP A 176 5.03 8.62 -5.64
C ASP A 176 5.65 7.71 -6.72
N ALA A 177 6.00 6.48 -6.38
CA ALA A 177 6.59 5.48 -7.27
C ALA A 177 5.49 4.73 -8.07
N MET A 178 4.65 5.49 -8.81
CA MET A 178 3.42 5.01 -9.45
C MET A 178 3.66 3.84 -10.41
N ASN A 179 4.70 3.90 -11.24
CA ASN A 179 4.99 2.84 -12.23
C ASN A 179 5.30 1.49 -11.56
N GLN A 180 6.01 1.50 -10.44
CA GLN A 180 6.30 0.30 -9.67
C GLN A 180 5.07 -0.18 -8.89
N ALA A 181 4.30 0.76 -8.34
CA ALA A 181 3.08 0.46 -7.60
C ALA A 181 2.03 -0.24 -8.47
N GLU A 182 1.88 0.18 -9.74
CA GLU A 182 0.90 -0.39 -10.67
C GLU A 182 1.05 -1.91 -10.81
N ALA A 183 2.26 -2.39 -11.10
CA ALA A 183 2.52 -3.82 -11.29
C ALA A 183 2.23 -4.64 -10.01
N GLU A 184 2.64 -4.11 -8.85
CA GLU A 184 2.45 -4.80 -7.57
C GLU A 184 0.98 -4.78 -7.11
N ILE A 185 0.24 -3.72 -7.38
CA ILE A 185 -1.20 -3.62 -7.06
C ILE A 185 -1.99 -4.58 -7.94
N ILE A 186 -1.67 -4.68 -9.25
CA ILE A 186 -2.30 -5.67 -10.13
C ILE A 186 -2.04 -7.08 -9.60
N ALA A 187 -0.78 -7.39 -9.28
CA ALA A 187 -0.43 -8.70 -8.75
C ALA A 187 -1.09 -8.99 -7.38
N LEU A 188 -1.32 -7.96 -6.55
CA LEU A 188 -2.06 -8.09 -5.29
C LEU A 188 -3.52 -8.44 -5.57
N ALA A 189 -4.19 -7.68 -6.44
CA ALA A 189 -5.58 -7.88 -6.79
C ALA A 189 -5.81 -9.26 -7.41
N ASP A 190 -4.99 -9.67 -8.39
CA ASP A 190 -5.09 -10.95 -9.08
C ASP A 190 -4.84 -12.16 -8.16
N ASN A 191 -4.10 -11.99 -7.07
CA ASN A 191 -3.83 -13.03 -6.08
C ASN A 191 -4.72 -12.96 -4.83
N THR A 192 -5.69 -12.04 -4.79
CA THR A 192 -6.67 -11.97 -3.70
C THR A 192 -7.80 -12.97 -3.99
N SER A 193 -8.12 -13.82 -3.00
CA SER A 193 -9.20 -14.81 -3.17
C SER A 193 -10.56 -14.12 -3.41
N ALA A 194 -11.40 -14.76 -4.23
CA ALA A 194 -12.76 -14.29 -4.47
C ALA A 194 -13.64 -14.32 -3.20
N GLU A 195 -13.30 -15.15 -2.22
CA GLU A 195 -13.99 -15.20 -0.93
C GLU A 195 -13.48 -14.16 0.09
N ASP A 196 -12.29 -13.59 -0.14
CA ASP A 196 -11.72 -12.56 0.74
C ASP A 196 -12.23 -11.16 0.36
N ILE A 197 -13.50 -10.90 0.68
CA ILE A 197 -14.14 -9.59 0.43
C ILE A 197 -13.36 -8.42 1.04
N PRO A 198 -12.86 -8.47 2.29
CA PRO A 198 -12.02 -7.41 2.84
C PRO A 198 -10.73 -7.18 2.03
N GLY A 199 -10.07 -8.24 1.59
CA GLY A 199 -8.87 -8.16 0.75
C GLY A 199 -9.15 -7.54 -0.61
N GLN A 200 -10.25 -7.92 -1.26
CA GLN A 200 -10.69 -7.33 -2.54
C GLN A 200 -11.02 -5.84 -2.40
N LYS A 201 -11.73 -5.42 -1.34
CA LYS A 201 -11.96 -4.00 -1.06
C LYS A 201 -10.64 -3.23 -0.88
N MET A 202 -9.69 -3.84 -0.16
CA MET A 202 -8.37 -3.24 0.04
C MET A 202 -7.63 -3.08 -1.29
N ALA A 203 -7.62 -4.11 -2.15
CA ALA A 203 -7.02 -4.06 -3.49
C ALA A 203 -7.68 -2.97 -4.35
N GLY A 204 -9.02 -2.90 -4.34
CA GLY A 204 -9.79 -1.86 -5.01
C GLY A 204 -9.40 -0.44 -4.57
N ASN A 205 -9.21 -0.23 -3.26
CA ASN A 205 -8.77 1.06 -2.71
C ASN A 205 -7.34 1.42 -3.14
N LEU A 206 -6.43 0.45 -3.21
CA LEU A 206 -5.08 0.68 -3.74
C LEU A 206 -5.11 1.05 -5.22
N LEU A 207 -5.98 0.42 -6.02
CA LEU A 207 -6.20 0.79 -7.42
C LEU A 207 -6.72 2.23 -7.57
N LEU A 208 -7.64 2.69 -6.69
CA LEU A 208 -8.09 4.08 -6.67
C LEU A 208 -6.93 5.04 -6.36
N ARG A 209 -6.13 4.75 -5.35
CA ARG A 209 -4.97 5.56 -4.97
C ARG A 209 -3.91 5.62 -6.08
N ALA A 210 -3.74 4.53 -6.82
CA ALA A 210 -2.87 4.46 -7.99
C ALA A 210 -3.47 5.10 -9.26
N ARG A 211 -4.68 5.69 -9.18
CA ARG A 211 -5.42 6.26 -10.31
C ARG A 211 -5.72 5.26 -11.44
N MET A 212 -5.75 4.00 -11.13
CA MET A 212 -6.09 2.91 -12.06
C MET A 212 -7.61 2.77 -12.17
N TRP A 213 -8.29 3.84 -12.56
CA TRP A 213 -9.74 4.02 -12.43
C TRP A 213 -10.54 2.90 -13.08
N SER A 214 -10.15 2.48 -14.30
CA SER A 214 -10.87 1.43 -15.03
C SER A 214 -10.80 0.08 -14.32
N ARG A 215 -9.64 -0.27 -13.79
CA ARG A 215 -9.46 -1.51 -13.03
C ARG A 215 -10.19 -1.45 -11.68
N ALA A 216 -10.07 -0.33 -10.97
CA ALA A 216 -10.80 -0.11 -9.72
C ALA A 216 -12.31 -0.23 -9.92
N LEU A 217 -12.85 0.36 -11.01
CA LEU A 217 -14.25 0.25 -11.34
C LEU A 217 -14.68 -1.20 -11.54
N GLN A 218 -13.88 -2.00 -12.25
CA GLN A 218 -14.17 -3.42 -12.50
C GLN A 218 -14.19 -4.21 -11.18
N GLU A 219 -13.18 -4.04 -10.32
CA GLU A 219 -13.10 -4.74 -9.04
C GLU A 219 -14.28 -4.39 -8.12
N PHE A 220 -14.58 -3.10 -7.97
CA PHE A 220 -15.73 -2.67 -7.15
C PHE A 220 -17.08 -3.06 -7.74
N GLN A 221 -17.23 -3.15 -9.07
CA GLN A 221 -18.46 -3.65 -9.68
C GLN A 221 -18.68 -5.14 -9.40
N THR A 222 -17.61 -5.93 -9.38
CA THR A 222 -17.68 -7.33 -8.97
C THR A 222 -18.15 -7.44 -7.52
N LEU A 223 -17.55 -6.67 -6.61
CA LEU A 223 -17.97 -6.60 -5.21
C LEU A 223 -19.42 -6.14 -5.04
N LEU A 224 -19.85 -5.15 -5.82
CA LEU A 224 -21.21 -4.63 -5.78
C LEU A 224 -22.25 -5.67 -6.20
N SER A 225 -21.88 -6.67 -7.01
CA SER A 225 -22.75 -7.79 -7.37
C SER A 225 -23.01 -8.74 -6.20
N HIS A 226 -22.09 -8.83 -5.23
CA HIS A 226 -22.22 -9.64 -4.01
C HIS A 226 -23.02 -8.92 -2.93
N ASP A 227 -22.71 -7.65 -2.68
CA ASP A 227 -23.48 -6.80 -1.76
C ASP A 227 -23.79 -5.44 -2.41
N PRO A 228 -25.00 -5.31 -2.99
CA PRO A 228 -25.42 -4.06 -3.66
C PRO A 228 -25.57 -2.85 -2.74
N ARG A 229 -25.53 -3.03 -1.42
CA ARG A 229 -25.74 -1.95 -0.44
C ARG A 229 -24.52 -1.58 0.36
N ASP A 230 -23.39 -2.26 0.15
CA ASP A 230 -22.15 -1.96 0.87
C ASP A 230 -21.69 -0.52 0.58
N PRO A 231 -21.59 0.34 1.61
CA PRO A 231 -21.28 1.76 1.41
C PRO A 231 -19.84 1.98 0.92
N ASP A 232 -18.88 1.15 1.33
CA ASP A 232 -17.49 1.28 0.88
C ASP A 232 -17.36 0.94 -0.61
N VAL A 233 -18.08 -0.12 -1.03
CA VAL A 233 -18.11 -0.55 -2.42
C VAL A 233 -18.82 0.47 -3.30
N LEU A 234 -19.96 1.00 -2.84
CA LEU A 234 -20.66 2.08 -3.54
C LEU A 234 -19.80 3.34 -3.70
N ALA A 235 -19.08 3.73 -2.66
CA ALA A 235 -18.14 4.86 -2.71
C ALA A 235 -16.98 4.59 -3.70
N GLY A 236 -16.45 3.37 -3.70
CA GLY A 236 -15.39 2.95 -4.64
C GLY A 236 -15.86 3.00 -6.11
N VAL A 237 -17.04 2.44 -6.41
CA VAL A 237 -17.65 2.54 -7.76
C VAL A 237 -17.88 3.99 -8.15
N ALA A 238 -18.42 4.80 -7.24
CA ALA A 238 -18.71 6.21 -7.51
C ALA A 238 -17.45 7.01 -7.82
N THR A 239 -16.40 6.83 -7.03
CA THR A 239 -15.11 7.50 -7.24
C THR A 239 -14.49 7.11 -8.58
N ALA A 240 -14.37 5.81 -8.87
CA ALA A 240 -13.81 5.34 -10.12
C ALA A 240 -14.63 5.78 -11.35
N ALA A 241 -15.96 5.71 -11.25
CA ALA A 241 -16.86 6.15 -12.32
C ALA A 241 -16.79 7.67 -12.55
N PHE A 242 -16.67 8.46 -11.47
CA PHE A 242 -16.50 9.92 -11.55
C PHE A 242 -15.23 10.30 -12.30
N GLU A 243 -14.11 9.71 -11.94
CA GLU A 243 -12.80 9.97 -12.56
C GLU A 243 -12.74 9.51 -14.03
N LEU A 244 -13.53 8.48 -14.39
CA LEU A 244 -13.71 8.03 -15.78
C LEU A 244 -14.75 8.85 -16.59
N GLY A 245 -15.33 9.91 -16.00
CA GLY A 245 -16.37 10.70 -16.65
C GLY A 245 -17.74 9.99 -16.78
N GLN A 246 -17.93 8.86 -16.09
CA GLN A 246 -19.18 8.11 -16.07
C GLN A 246 -20.15 8.69 -15.01
N TYR A 247 -20.47 9.97 -15.13
CA TYR A 247 -21.18 10.74 -14.10
C TYR A 247 -22.56 10.19 -13.74
N SER A 248 -23.28 9.58 -14.69
CA SER A 248 -24.59 8.95 -14.41
C SER A 248 -24.45 7.77 -13.45
N LYS A 249 -23.42 6.93 -13.64
CA LYS A 249 -23.10 5.82 -12.74
C LYS A 249 -22.63 6.32 -11.38
N ALA A 250 -21.78 7.34 -11.37
CA ALA A 250 -21.32 7.96 -10.14
C ALA A 250 -22.51 8.53 -9.34
N GLU A 251 -23.43 9.29 -9.97
CA GLU A 251 -24.62 9.83 -9.32
C GLU A 251 -25.51 8.73 -8.76
N GLU A 252 -25.76 7.66 -9.52
CA GLU A 252 -26.55 6.51 -9.07
C GLU A 252 -26.00 5.92 -7.77
N CYS A 253 -24.69 5.62 -7.73
CA CYS A 253 -24.05 5.05 -6.54
C CYS A 253 -24.05 6.04 -5.36
N LEU A 254 -23.74 7.32 -5.60
CA LEU A 254 -23.71 8.36 -4.57
C LEU A 254 -25.09 8.61 -3.95
N ASN A 255 -26.18 8.48 -4.74
CA ASN A 255 -27.54 8.63 -4.22
C ASN A 255 -27.98 7.44 -3.35
N ARG A 256 -27.31 6.29 -3.43
CA ARG A 256 -27.57 5.09 -2.62
C ARG A 256 -26.79 5.08 -1.32
N LEU A 257 -25.78 5.96 -1.18
CA LEU A 257 -24.96 6.05 0.04
C LEU A 257 -25.76 6.59 1.22
N PRO A 258 -25.50 6.06 2.44
CA PRO A 258 -26.00 6.64 3.69
C PRO A 258 -25.55 8.09 3.86
N ARG A 259 -26.35 8.89 4.59
CA ARG A 259 -26.04 10.32 4.82
C ARG A 259 -24.70 10.52 5.55
N GLU A 260 -24.39 9.63 6.46
CA GLU A 260 -23.15 9.64 7.24
C GLU A 260 -21.93 9.51 6.33
N THR A 261 -21.95 8.58 5.38
CA THR A 261 -20.86 8.38 4.40
C THR A 261 -20.77 9.57 3.44
N LEU A 262 -21.91 10.12 3.01
CA LEU A 262 -21.98 11.30 2.14
C LEU A 262 -21.51 12.59 2.81
N SER A 263 -21.33 12.62 4.13
CA SER A 263 -20.76 13.78 4.84
C SER A 263 -19.27 14.01 4.54
N ALA A 264 -18.58 13.01 3.97
CA ALA A 264 -17.22 13.17 3.47
C ALA A 264 -17.18 14.24 2.35
N PRO A 265 -16.35 15.29 2.48
CA PRO A 265 -16.37 16.45 1.57
C PRO A 265 -16.20 16.07 0.10
N ASP A 266 -15.33 15.10 -0.19
CA ASP A 266 -15.07 14.66 -1.56
C ASP A 266 -16.29 13.96 -2.18
N LEU A 267 -16.95 13.07 -1.45
CA LEU A 267 -18.14 12.37 -1.93
C LEU A 267 -19.31 13.34 -2.10
N ALA A 268 -19.47 14.29 -1.19
CA ALA A 268 -20.48 15.34 -1.31
C ALA A 268 -20.24 16.20 -2.55
N ARG A 269 -19.01 16.62 -2.81
CA ARG A 269 -18.61 17.36 -4.00
C ARG A 269 -18.86 16.54 -5.28
N MET A 270 -18.42 15.28 -5.32
CA MET A 270 -18.65 14.40 -6.47
C MET A 270 -20.14 14.24 -6.78
N ARG A 271 -20.99 14.12 -5.75
CA ARG A 271 -22.44 14.03 -5.91
C ARG A 271 -23.02 15.27 -6.55
N GLU A 272 -22.67 16.46 -6.04
CA GLU A 272 -23.17 17.73 -6.58
C GLU A 272 -22.72 17.95 -8.03
N VAL A 273 -21.45 17.64 -8.32
CA VAL A 273 -20.91 17.75 -9.69
C VAL A 273 -21.61 16.75 -10.62
N SER A 274 -21.69 15.48 -10.24
CA SER A 274 -22.35 14.45 -11.06
C SER A 274 -23.80 14.79 -11.37
N LYS A 275 -24.54 15.25 -10.35
CA LYS A 275 -25.93 15.71 -10.51
C LYS A 275 -26.06 16.85 -11.52
N LYS A 276 -25.17 17.85 -11.45
CA LYS A 276 -25.15 18.96 -12.41
C LYS A 276 -24.80 18.49 -13.82
N VAL A 277 -23.77 17.66 -13.98
CA VAL A 277 -23.39 17.07 -15.27
C VAL A 277 -24.56 16.30 -15.87
N VAL A 278 -25.20 15.40 -15.11
CA VAL A 278 -26.32 14.60 -15.60
C VAL A 278 -27.51 15.48 -15.97
N SER A 279 -27.78 16.55 -15.23
CA SER A 279 -28.90 17.47 -15.52
C SER A 279 -28.66 18.37 -16.73
N LEU A 280 -27.41 18.72 -17.04
CA LEU A 280 -27.05 19.62 -18.13
C LEU A 280 -26.66 18.90 -19.43
N ASN A 281 -26.24 17.63 -19.35
CA ASN A 281 -25.78 16.86 -20.50
C ASN A 281 -26.94 16.51 -21.47
N PRO A 282 -26.99 17.11 -22.68
CA PRO A 282 -28.06 16.81 -23.66
C PRO A 282 -27.80 15.50 -24.43
N PHE A 283 -26.62 14.88 -24.26
CA PHE A 283 -26.21 13.68 -24.98
C PHE A 283 -26.50 12.38 -24.20
N ALA A 284 -27.05 12.50 -22.98
CA ALA A 284 -27.41 11.34 -22.20
C ALA A 284 -28.41 10.44 -22.97
N PRO A 285 -28.26 9.11 -22.88
CA PRO A 285 -29.13 8.17 -23.55
C PRO A 285 -30.58 8.30 -23.00
N GLY A 286 -31.55 8.01 -23.86
CA GLY A 286 -32.99 8.01 -23.49
C GLY A 286 -33.67 9.38 -23.35
N LEU A 287 -32.99 10.49 -23.65
CA LEU A 287 -33.55 11.82 -23.61
C LEU A 287 -34.47 12.07 -24.81
N SER A 288 -35.65 12.65 -24.55
CA SER A 288 -36.52 13.17 -25.58
C SER A 288 -35.91 14.39 -26.28
N THR A 289 -36.38 14.70 -27.50
CA THR A 289 -35.95 15.91 -28.24
C THR A 289 -36.18 17.19 -27.42
N ASP A 290 -37.27 17.27 -26.68
CA ASP A 290 -37.59 18.39 -25.81
C ASP A 290 -36.57 18.54 -24.67
N GLN A 291 -36.20 17.43 -24.04
CA GLN A 291 -35.21 17.43 -22.98
C GLN A 291 -33.81 17.83 -23.49
N LYS A 292 -33.44 17.35 -24.67
CA LYS A 292 -32.16 17.73 -25.32
C LYS A 292 -32.14 19.23 -25.62
N ALA A 293 -33.21 19.74 -26.25
CA ALA A 293 -33.31 21.15 -26.55
C ALA A 293 -33.27 22.05 -25.31
N LYS A 294 -34.02 21.68 -24.27
CA LYS A 294 -34.01 22.41 -22.98
C LYS A 294 -32.64 22.44 -22.32
N ARG A 295 -31.99 21.29 -22.24
CA ARG A 295 -30.64 21.20 -21.64
C ARG A 295 -29.61 22.01 -22.41
N THR A 296 -29.64 21.94 -23.74
CA THR A 296 -28.74 22.72 -24.60
C THR A 296 -28.97 24.23 -24.46
N ALA A 297 -30.22 24.68 -24.47
CA ALA A 297 -30.54 26.10 -24.27
C ALA A 297 -30.10 26.60 -22.88
N THR A 298 -30.28 25.77 -21.84
CA THR A 298 -29.82 26.09 -20.50
C THR A 298 -28.28 26.17 -20.43
N ALA A 299 -27.57 25.21 -21.03
CA ALA A 299 -26.11 25.19 -21.12
C ALA A 299 -25.58 26.44 -21.85
N MET A 300 -26.23 26.83 -22.97
CA MET A 300 -25.87 28.02 -23.72
C MET A 300 -26.01 29.30 -22.87
N ALA A 301 -27.14 29.43 -22.18
CA ALA A 301 -27.36 30.62 -21.33
C ALA A 301 -26.34 30.73 -20.18
N LEU A 302 -25.94 29.60 -19.58
CA LEU A 302 -24.90 29.56 -18.54
C LEU A 302 -23.55 29.97 -19.10
N ALA A 303 -23.10 29.38 -20.19
CA ALA A 303 -21.81 29.69 -20.81
C ALA A 303 -21.72 31.15 -21.27
N GLN A 304 -22.80 31.71 -21.88
CA GLN A 304 -22.87 33.13 -22.24
C GLN A 304 -22.80 34.05 -21.02
N ALA A 305 -23.48 33.69 -19.93
CA ALA A 305 -23.45 34.47 -18.68
C ALA A 305 -22.03 34.52 -18.09
N ARG A 306 -21.34 33.37 -18.05
CA ARG A 306 -19.95 33.28 -17.59
C ARG A 306 -19.01 34.05 -18.48
N ALA A 307 -19.09 33.85 -19.81
CA ALA A 307 -18.25 34.56 -20.76
C ALA A 307 -18.39 36.08 -20.61
N THR A 308 -19.65 36.60 -20.52
CA THR A 308 -19.92 38.01 -20.29
C THR A 308 -19.41 38.51 -18.95
N ALA A 309 -19.52 37.76 -17.89
CA ALA A 309 -18.97 38.11 -16.58
C ALA A 309 -17.46 38.18 -16.60
N CYS A 310 -16.81 37.23 -17.29
CA CYS A 310 -15.38 37.17 -17.47
C CYS A 310 -14.85 38.40 -18.24
N GLU A 311 -15.52 38.83 -19.31
CA GLU A 311 -15.16 40.04 -20.04
C GLU A 311 -15.20 41.31 -19.17
N ARG A 312 -16.23 41.42 -18.32
CA ARG A 312 -16.38 42.59 -17.41
C ARG A 312 -15.31 42.68 -16.31
N GLN A 313 -14.75 41.55 -15.90
CA GLN A 313 -13.72 41.53 -14.83
C GLN A 313 -12.33 41.97 -15.32
N THR A 314 -12.11 41.98 -16.63
CA THR A 314 -10.81 42.26 -17.25
C THR A 314 -10.72 43.64 -17.91
N ASP A 315 -11.48 44.63 -17.43
CA ASP A 315 -11.42 46.03 -17.85
C ASP A 315 -10.08 46.74 -17.46
N ASP A 316 -8.94 46.13 -17.78
CA ASP A 316 -7.68 46.85 -17.98
C ASP A 316 -7.64 47.34 -19.43
N PRO A 317 -7.37 48.64 -19.70
CA PRO A 317 -7.41 49.18 -21.06
C PRO A 317 -6.35 48.45 -21.92
N PRO A 318 -6.71 48.05 -23.15
CA PRO A 318 -5.82 47.29 -24.02
C PRO A 318 -4.61 48.14 -24.41
N SER A 319 -3.44 47.81 -23.85
CA SER A 319 -2.18 48.31 -24.38
C SER A 319 -1.84 47.55 -25.67
N GLY A 320 -2.20 48.16 -26.82
CA GLY A 320 -1.59 47.95 -28.13
C GLY A 320 -1.72 46.57 -28.79
N ASN A 321 -2.45 46.53 -29.90
CA ASN A 321 -2.74 45.46 -30.85
C ASN A 321 -3.90 44.54 -30.43
N HIS A 322 -5.11 44.89 -30.89
CA HIS A 322 -6.32 44.08 -30.80
C HIS A 322 -6.20 42.77 -31.63
N VAL A 323 -5.64 41.75 -31.05
CA VAL A 323 -6.06 40.40 -31.39
C VAL A 323 -7.29 40.14 -30.53
N THR A 324 -8.49 40.09 -31.14
CA THR A 324 -9.75 39.69 -30.47
C THR A 324 -9.48 38.44 -29.65
N SER A 325 -9.71 38.47 -28.34
CA SER A 325 -9.46 37.31 -27.49
C SER A 325 -10.33 36.13 -27.97
N GLY A 326 -9.88 34.92 -27.83
CA GLY A 326 -10.67 33.74 -28.19
C GLY A 326 -12.07 33.77 -27.58
N LEU A 327 -12.19 34.33 -26.35
CA LEU A 327 -13.45 34.49 -25.63
C LEU A 327 -14.39 35.50 -26.32
N GLU A 328 -13.90 36.67 -26.73
CA GLU A 328 -14.70 37.68 -27.44
C GLU A 328 -15.22 37.15 -28.78
N SER A 329 -14.38 36.39 -29.49
CA SER A 329 -14.77 35.73 -30.74
C SER A 329 -15.85 34.67 -30.51
N ALA A 330 -15.69 33.79 -29.52
CA ALA A 330 -16.65 32.76 -29.19
C ALA A 330 -18.00 33.35 -28.74
N LEU A 331 -17.98 34.42 -27.93
CA LEU A 331 -19.17 35.09 -27.46
C LEU A 331 -19.90 35.84 -28.63
N ALA A 332 -19.16 36.54 -29.50
CA ALA A 332 -19.69 37.18 -30.66
C ALA A 332 -20.37 36.20 -31.62
N GLN A 333 -19.75 35.07 -31.90
CA GLN A 333 -20.29 34.01 -32.72
C GLN A 333 -21.58 33.39 -32.09
N SER A 334 -21.56 33.17 -30.77
CA SER A 334 -22.73 32.70 -30.03
C SER A 334 -23.88 33.67 -30.10
N ASN A 335 -23.65 35.00 -29.98
CA ASN A 335 -24.65 36.03 -30.04
C ASN A 335 -25.26 36.18 -31.47
N GLN A 336 -24.42 36.01 -32.52
CA GLN A 336 -24.94 36.00 -33.92
C GLN A 336 -25.92 34.86 -34.17
N ASN A 337 -25.75 33.73 -33.51
CA ASN A 337 -26.63 32.58 -33.65
C ASN A 337 -27.67 32.46 -32.52
N ALA A 338 -27.90 33.50 -31.72
CA ALA A 338 -28.74 33.43 -30.53
C ALA A 338 -30.18 32.96 -30.82
N SER A 339 -30.76 33.35 -31.98
CA SER A 339 -32.06 32.87 -32.40
C SER A 339 -32.12 31.37 -32.67
N ASP A 340 -30.98 30.79 -33.13
CA ASP A 340 -30.87 29.36 -33.42
C ASP A 340 -30.70 28.51 -32.16
N TRP A 341 -30.16 29.08 -31.10
CA TRP A 341 -29.90 28.41 -29.81
C TRP A 341 -31.11 28.41 -28.84
N THR A 342 -32.29 28.99 -29.27
CA THR A 342 -33.48 28.96 -28.42
C THR A 342 -34.04 27.53 -28.29
N GLU A 343 -34.64 27.22 -27.13
CA GLU A 343 -35.26 25.90 -26.91
C GLU A 343 -36.24 25.52 -28.00
N ARG A 344 -37.07 26.49 -28.46
CA ARG A 344 -38.07 26.29 -29.52
C ARG A 344 -37.38 25.88 -30.84
N ASN A 345 -36.28 26.51 -31.21
CA ASN A 345 -35.56 26.25 -32.46
C ASN A 345 -34.79 24.93 -32.40
N LEU A 346 -34.11 24.66 -31.31
CA LEU A 346 -33.41 23.39 -31.07
C LEU A 346 -34.38 22.19 -31.03
N ARG A 347 -35.62 22.38 -30.58
CA ARG A 347 -36.67 21.36 -30.65
C ARG A 347 -37.09 21.04 -32.08
N ARG A 348 -37.13 22.05 -32.94
CA ARG A 348 -37.49 21.89 -34.37
C ARG A 348 -36.33 21.35 -35.21
N HIS A 349 -35.10 21.65 -34.78
CA HIS A 349 -33.86 21.31 -35.45
C HIS A 349 -32.91 20.57 -34.50
N PRO A 350 -33.15 19.27 -34.17
CA PRO A 350 -32.35 18.52 -33.24
C PRO A 350 -30.88 18.32 -33.70
N ASP A 351 -30.65 18.38 -35.01
CA ASP A 351 -29.34 18.38 -35.65
C ASP A 351 -28.42 19.52 -35.20
N ARG A 352 -28.98 20.63 -34.71
CA ARG A 352 -28.24 21.79 -34.23
C ARG A 352 -27.74 21.65 -32.80
N VAL A 353 -28.20 20.67 -32.01
CA VAL A 353 -27.80 20.45 -30.62
C VAL A 353 -26.28 20.28 -30.50
N GLU A 354 -25.69 19.51 -31.41
CA GLU A 354 -24.23 19.27 -31.38
C GLU A 354 -23.45 20.58 -31.65
N LYS A 355 -23.82 21.34 -32.67
CA LYS A 355 -23.20 22.62 -33.00
C LYS A 355 -23.36 23.63 -31.85
N ALA A 356 -24.53 23.70 -31.23
CA ALA A 356 -24.78 24.59 -30.09
C ALA A 356 -23.88 24.22 -28.90
N MET A 357 -23.75 22.92 -28.60
CA MET A 357 -22.90 22.46 -27.51
C MET A 357 -21.40 22.66 -27.81
N SER A 358 -20.95 22.54 -29.06
CA SER A 358 -19.59 22.91 -29.44
C SER A 358 -19.29 24.38 -29.11
N SER A 359 -20.23 25.29 -29.43
CA SER A 359 -20.09 26.72 -29.07
C SER A 359 -20.09 26.93 -27.54
N VAL A 360 -20.85 26.13 -26.77
CA VAL A 360 -20.79 26.15 -25.28
C VAL A 360 -19.40 25.75 -24.81
N PHE A 361 -18.82 24.68 -25.32
CA PHE A 361 -17.49 24.20 -24.90
C PHE A 361 -16.39 25.18 -25.28
N GLU A 362 -16.43 25.77 -26.47
CA GLU A 362 -15.50 26.82 -26.90
C GLU A 362 -15.52 28.03 -25.94
N MET A 363 -16.72 28.49 -25.53
CA MET A 363 -16.85 29.57 -24.56
C MET A 363 -16.32 29.19 -23.18
N GLU A 364 -16.60 27.97 -22.71
CA GLU A 364 -16.12 27.50 -21.40
C GLU A 364 -14.60 27.33 -21.37
N ASP A 365 -13.99 26.81 -22.43
CA ASP A 365 -12.53 26.68 -22.54
C ASP A 365 -11.86 28.06 -22.59
N ALA A 366 -12.36 28.96 -23.45
CA ALA A 366 -11.81 30.33 -23.54
C ALA A 366 -12.00 31.14 -22.24
N ALA A 367 -13.11 30.94 -21.53
CA ALA A 367 -13.32 31.55 -20.22
C ALA A 367 -12.41 30.93 -19.14
N ALA A 368 -12.12 29.63 -19.22
CA ALA A 368 -11.19 28.99 -18.30
C ALA A 368 -9.74 29.49 -18.48
N GLU A 369 -9.30 29.70 -19.71
CA GLU A 369 -7.99 30.23 -20.01
C GLU A 369 -7.81 31.68 -19.51
N ARG A 370 -8.87 32.50 -19.58
CA ARG A 370 -8.81 33.93 -19.24
C ARG A 370 -9.10 34.23 -17.77
N CYS A 371 -10.10 33.59 -17.20
CA CYS A 371 -10.62 33.88 -15.86
C CYS A 371 -10.43 32.74 -14.84
N GLY A 372 -9.69 31.71 -15.21
CA GLY A 372 -9.41 30.57 -14.33
C GLY A 372 -10.49 29.48 -14.35
N GLU A 373 -10.26 28.46 -13.53
CA GLU A 373 -11.08 27.25 -13.52
C GLU A 373 -12.55 27.52 -13.26
N PRO A 374 -13.46 26.86 -14.04
CA PRO A 374 -14.90 27.00 -13.85
C PRO A 374 -15.35 26.41 -12.50
N GLN A 375 -16.47 26.92 -11.99
CA GLN A 375 -17.09 26.44 -10.77
C GLN A 375 -18.56 26.09 -10.97
N GLY A 376 -19.11 25.26 -10.12
CA GLY A 376 -20.54 25.01 -10.09
C GLY A 376 -21.10 24.39 -11.37
N ALA A 377 -22.01 25.08 -12.06
CA ALA A 377 -22.63 24.62 -13.30
C ALA A 377 -21.68 24.70 -14.49
N ASP A 378 -20.85 25.74 -14.54
CA ASP A 378 -19.85 25.94 -15.59
C ASP A 378 -18.77 24.83 -15.55
N TYR A 379 -18.39 24.41 -14.35
CA TYR A 379 -17.52 23.22 -14.18
C TYR A 379 -18.16 21.94 -14.75
N ALA A 380 -19.46 21.78 -14.55
CA ALA A 380 -20.18 20.63 -15.13
C ALA A 380 -20.22 20.69 -16.67
N LEU A 381 -20.40 21.87 -17.26
CA LEU A 381 -20.36 22.04 -18.73
C LEU A 381 -18.97 21.75 -19.29
N TRP A 382 -17.95 22.23 -18.63
CA TRP A 382 -16.56 21.96 -19.00
C TRP A 382 -16.21 20.47 -18.96
N LEU A 383 -16.68 19.73 -17.91
CA LEU A 383 -16.54 18.27 -17.82
C LEU A 383 -17.26 17.53 -18.94
N ILE A 384 -18.48 17.99 -19.35
CA ILE A 384 -19.21 17.41 -20.48
C ILE A 384 -18.39 17.56 -21.76
N GLY A 385 -17.81 18.73 -22.01
CA GLY A 385 -16.95 18.98 -23.17
C GLY A 385 -15.75 18.04 -23.21
N ARG A 386 -15.04 17.93 -22.09
CA ARG A 386 -13.85 17.06 -21.97
C ARG A 386 -14.16 15.57 -22.14
N SER A 387 -15.28 15.11 -21.60
CA SER A 387 -15.68 13.70 -21.73
C SER A 387 -15.99 13.31 -23.20
N ARG A 388 -16.33 14.26 -24.06
CA ARG A 388 -16.61 14.04 -25.50
C ARG A 388 -15.38 14.24 -26.40
N GLY A 389 -14.49 15.13 -26.02
CA GLY A 389 -13.30 15.46 -26.80
C GLY A 389 -12.21 14.38 -26.85
N GLY A 390 -12.38 13.26 -26.16
CA GLY A 390 -11.47 12.10 -26.25
C GLY A 390 -10.06 12.35 -25.67
N ASN A 391 -9.82 13.45 -24.96
CA ASN A 391 -8.54 13.74 -24.33
C ASN A 391 -8.61 13.42 -22.83
N SER A 392 -8.49 12.16 -22.51
CA SER A 392 -7.98 11.76 -21.20
C SER A 392 -6.47 12.10 -21.16
N ARG A 393 -6.11 13.10 -20.38
CA ARG A 393 -4.73 13.23 -19.92
C ARG A 393 -4.49 12.35 -18.72
#